data_21d0f37de6f01b05dfe9984e60397b43
#
_entry.id   21d0f37de6f01b05dfe9984e60397b43
#
_cell.length_a   1.000
_cell.length_b   1.000
_cell.length_c   1.000
_cell.angle_alpha   90.00
_cell.angle_beta   90.00
_cell.angle_gamma   90.00
#
_symmetry.space_group_name_H-M   'P 1'
#
loop_
_entity.id
_entity.type
_entity.pdbx_description
1 polymer ?
#
loop_
_entity_poly.entity_id
_entity_poly.type
_entity_poly.pdbx_seq_one_letter_code
_entity_poly.pdbx_strand_id
1 'polypeptide(L)'
;MSKPTYHSHDHTFKAVLGFPEARKQLLQQHLPEVIKERIDFNSIKLEKQNFVEPDLQAKVVDILISAKLKHNKGTAYIYILFEHQSTADQNMPLRIREYNIKILKMHKKEHPKDKLPVLANLLFYHGRPSPYPYTLNIHDQFTDPELAKTYLDKTILIDIKQIPDEVLLKNAWSGLYSIFAKQSLEKKPAITLQQVSLIIKK
;
A
#
# COMPACT_ATOMS: atom_id res chain seq x y z
N MET A 1 33.27 -5.06 -30.01
CA MET A 1 32.41 -3.93 -29.60
C MET A 1 31.49 -4.45 -28.51
N SER A 2 31.76 -4.09 -27.25
CA SER A 2 30.98 -4.48 -26.08
C SER A 2 29.64 -3.75 -26.11
N LYS A 3 28.53 -4.49 -25.94
CA LYS A 3 27.19 -3.92 -25.80
C LYS A 3 27.20 -2.94 -24.60
N PRO A 4 26.64 -1.73 -24.75
CA PRO A 4 26.53 -0.81 -23.63
C PRO A 4 25.62 -1.47 -22.57
N THR A 5 26.16 -1.66 -21.38
CA THR A 5 25.48 -2.28 -20.25
C THR A 5 24.37 -1.35 -19.75
N TYR A 6 23.15 -1.84 -19.72
CA TYR A 6 21.92 -1.19 -19.21
C TYR A 6 22.07 -0.63 -17.78
N HIS A 7 23.09 -1.01 -17.06
CA HIS A 7 23.39 -0.57 -15.68
C HIS A 7 23.93 0.87 -15.58
N SER A 8 24.35 1.51 -16.69
CA SER A 8 24.96 2.86 -16.61
C SER A 8 23.94 3.97 -16.35
N HIS A 9 22.72 3.85 -16.87
CA HIS A 9 21.68 4.87 -16.72
C HIS A 9 21.10 4.91 -15.32
N ASP A 10 20.83 3.73 -14.72
CA ASP A 10 20.34 3.64 -13.33
C ASP A 10 21.34 4.21 -12.34
N HIS A 11 22.63 3.93 -12.54
CA HIS A 11 23.68 4.45 -11.68
C HIS A 11 23.79 5.99 -11.78
N THR A 12 23.69 6.51 -13.00
CA THR A 12 23.74 7.96 -13.25
C THR A 12 22.55 8.66 -12.61
N PHE A 13 21.34 8.10 -12.77
CA PHE A 13 20.12 8.64 -12.20
C PHE A 13 20.19 8.69 -10.65
N LYS A 14 20.60 7.58 -10.03
CA LYS A 14 20.82 7.51 -8.58
C LYS A 14 21.88 8.49 -8.10
N ALA A 15 22.98 8.64 -8.84
CA ALA A 15 24.03 9.58 -8.52
C ALA A 15 23.54 11.03 -8.56
N VAL A 16 22.76 11.41 -9.61
CA VAL A 16 22.18 12.75 -9.72
C VAL A 16 21.21 13.02 -8.58
N LEU A 17 20.32 12.07 -8.27
CA LEU A 17 19.38 12.22 -7.15
C LEU A 17 20.07 12.10 -5.77
N GLY A 18 21.34 11.74 -5.71
CA GLY A 18 22.21 11.89 -4.55
C GLY A 18 22.36 13.37 -4.13
N PHE A 19 22.28 14.32 -5.06
CA PHE A 19 22.38 15.74 -4.77
C PHE A 19 21.06 16.31 -4.24
N PRO A 20 21.04 17.00 -3.10
CA PRO A 20 19.82 17.57 -2.52
C PRO A 20 19.06 18.48 -3.46
N GLU A 21 19.77 19.35 -4.19
CA GLU A 21 19.15 20.29 -5.12
C GLU A 21 18.49 19.61 -6.32
N ALA A 22 19.09 18.55 -6.87
CA ALA A 22 18.53 17.79 -7.96
C ALA A 22 17.21 17.11 -7.53
N ARG A 23 17.18 16.51 -6.34
CA ARG A 23 15.94 15.95 -5.77
C ARG A 23 14.86 16.99 -5.61
N LYS A 24 15.21 18.15 -5.03
CA LYS A 24 14.26 19.24 -4.83
C LYS A 24 13.66 19.74 -6.14
N GLN A 25 14.50 20.00 -7.14
CA GLN A 25 14.06 20.46 -8.47
C GLN A 25 13.16 19.42 -9.14
N LEU A 26 13.55 18.15 -9.13
CA LEU A 26 12.77 17.08 -9.72
C LEU A 26 11.37 16.96 -9.07
N LEU A 27 11.29 17.03 -7.74
CA LEU A 27 10.03 16.95 -7.04
C LEU A 27 9.17 18.21 -7.27
N GLN A 28 9.78 19.38 -7.32
CA GLN A 28 9.08 20.63 -7.68
C GLN A 28 8.48 20.58 -9.09
N GLN A 29 9.18 19.95 -10.02
CA GLN A 29 8.75 19.84 -11.40
C GLN A 29 7.62 18.83 -11.60
N HIS A 30 7.69 17.67 -10.93
CA HIS A 30 6.86 16.52 -11.28
C HIS A 30 5.79 16.14 -10.25
N LEU A 31 5.88 16.61 -9.00
CA LEU A 31 4.81 16.35 -8.05
C LEU A 31 3.53 17.12 -8.38
N PRO A 32 2.34 16.53 -8.15
CA PRO A 32 1.09 17.25 -8.20
C PRO A 32 1.08 18.46 -7.25
N GLU A 33 0.45 19.56 -7.65
CA GLU A 33 0.43 20.80 -6.88
C GLU A 33 -0.08 20.59 -5.45
N VAL A 34 -1.15 19.80 -5.30
CA VAL A 34 -1.73 19.47 -4.00
C VAL A 34 -0.74 18.84 -3.03
N ILE A 35 0.29 18.14 -3.53
CA ILE A 35 1.36 17.57 -2.70
C ILE A 35 2.43 18.63 -2.45
N LYS A 36 2.84 19.40 -3.47
CA LYS A 36 3.86 20.45 -3.36
C LYS A 36 3.49 21.50 -2.31
N GLU A 37 2.24 21.88 -2.25
CA GLU A 37 1.73 22.84 -1.25
C GLU A 37 1.84 22.31 0.19
N ARG A 38 1.77 21.00 0.37
CA ARG A 38 1.71 20.36 1.69
C ARG A 38 3.05 19.90 2.24
N ILE A 39 4.08 19.76 1.43
CA ILE A 39 5.39 19.29 1.87
C ILE A 39 6.34 20.45 2.17
N ASP A 40 7.22 20.24 3.14
CA ASP A 40 8.37 21.12 3.40
C ASP A 40 9.56 20.63 2.56
N PHE A 41 9.85 21.35 1.48
CA PHE A 41 10.98 21.04 0.59
C PHE A 41 12.35 21.12 1.25
N ASN A 42 12.48 21.80 2.38
CA ASN A 42 13.74 21.85 3.13
C ASN A 42 13.96 20.62 3.99
N SER A 43 12.91 19.83 4.20
CA SER A 43 12.97 18.59 4.97
C SER A 43 13.23 17.34 4.11
N ILE A 44 13.38 17.49 2.80
CA ILE A 44 13.57 16.38 1.86
C ILE A 44 14.84 15.60 2.21
N LYS A 45 14.68 14.29 2.40
CA LYS A 45 15.78 13.36 2.65
C LYS A 45 15.70 12.18 1.69
N LEU A 46 16.88 11.73 1.25
CA LEU A 46 17.02 10.44 0.60
C LEU A 46 17.07 9.38 1.70
N GLU A 47 16.13 8.46 1.67
CA GLU A 47 16.12 7.35 2.61
C GLU A 47 17.15 6.30 2.20
N LYS A 48 17.86 5.74 3.20
CA LYS A 48 18.87 4.72 2.94
C LYS A 48 18.20 3.45 2.41
N GLN A 49 18.77 2.82 1.40
CA GLN A 49 18.27 1.56 0.80
C GLN A 49 18.22 0.39 1.79
N ASN A 50 18.88 0.50 2.95
CA ASN A 50 18.86 -0.52 4.01
C ASN A 50 17.49 -0.68 4.70
N PHE A 51 16.55 0.20 4.41
CA PHE A 51 15.16 0.11 4.88
C PHE A 51 14.31 -0.89 4.10
N VAL A 52 14.85 -1.40 3.00
CA VAL A 52 14.13 -2.35 2.14
C VAL A 52 14.66 -3.74 2.42
N GLU A 53 13.78 -4.69 2.74
CA GLU A 53 14.17 -6.09 2.94
C GLU A 53 15.04 -6.60 1.77
N PRO A 54 15.99 -7.53 2.01
CA PRO A 54 16.93 -8.01 0.99
C PRO A 54 16.27 -8.44 -0.32
N ASP A 55 15.05 -8.98 -0.27
CA ASP A 55 14.27 -9.39 -1.44
C ASP A 55 13.80 -8.21 -2.31
N LEU A 56 13.73 -7.01 -1.72
CA LEU A 56 13.40 -5.79 -2.44
C LEU A 56 14.65 -5.07 -2.97
N GLN A 57 15.80 -5.23 -2.30
CA GLN A 57 17.08 -4.70 -2.79
C GLN A 57 17.45 -5.33 -4.15
N ALA A 58 17.03 -6.58 -4.38
CA ALA A 58 17.25 -7.28 -5.64
C ALA A 58 16.22 -6.94 -6.73
N LYS A 59 15.09 -6.31 -6.38
CA LYS A 59 13.98 -5.96 -7.28
C LYS A 59 13.56 -4.50 -7.11
N VAL A 60 14.49 -3.58 -7.36
CA VAL A 60 14.19 -2.24 -7.87
C VAL A 60 13.16 -1.40 -7.11
N VAL A 61 13.47 -0.96 -5.89
CA VAL A 61 13.04 0.37 -5.45
C VAL A 61 14.18 1.31 -5.79
N ASP A 62 14.02 2.09 -6.83
CA ASP A 62 15.14 2.90 -7.29
C ASP A 62 15.50 3.98 -6.27
N ILE A 63 14.51 4.72 -5.76
CA ILE A 63 14.76 5.80 -4.81
C ILE A 63 13.55 6.01 -3.91
N LEU A 64 13.77 6.04 -2.60
CA LEU A 64 12.79 6.45 -1.61
C LEU A 64 13.20 7.79 -1.01
N ILE A 65 12.30 8.75 -1.10
CA ILE A 65 12.51 10.11 -0.56
C ILE A 65 11.45 10.35 0.51
N SER A 66 11.86 10.87 1.65
CA SER A 66 10.94 11.36 2.68
C SER A 66 10.89 12.89 2.70
N ALA A 67 9.73 13.42 3.06
CA ALA A 67 9.54 14.83 3.32
C ALA A 67 8.52 15.01 4.46
N LYS A 68 8.69 16.04 5.27
CA LYS A 68 7.73 16.40 6.31
C LYS A 68 6.57 17.18 5.70
N LEU A 69 5.38 17.00 6.28
CA LEU A 69 4.24 17.84 5.95
C LEU A 69 4.37 19.21 6.64
N LYS A 70 4.04 20.28 5.92
CA LYS A 70 3.87 21.62 6.48
C LYS A 70 2.73 21.62 7.51
N HIS A 71 2.81 22.50 8.50
CA HIS A 71 1.74 22.76 9.47
C HIS A 71 1.30 21.57 10.32
N ASN A 72 1.95 20.44 10.24
CA ASN A 72 1.66 19.30 11.09
C ASN A 72 2.54 19.33 12.34
N LYS A 73 1.92 19.40 13.52
CA LYS A 73 2.65 19.35 14.81
C LYS A 73 3.19 17.95 15.15
N GLY A 74 3.11 16.99 14.25
CA GLY A 74 3.60 15.62 14.40
C GLY A 74 4.59 15.22 13.31
N THR A 75 5.18 14.05 13.45
CA THR A 75 6.06 13.40 12.46
C THR A 75 5.24 12.77 11.34
N ALA A 76 4.59 13.59 10.51
CA ALA A 76 3.95 13.08 9.31
C ALA A 76 4.96 13.15 8.15
N TYR A 77 5.11 12.03 7.45
CA TYR A 77 5.98 11.91 6.30
C TYR A 77 5.17 11.71 5.02
N ILE A 78 5.70 12.21 3.91
CA ILE A 78 5.37 11.73 2.58
C ILE A 78 6.56 10.93 2.10
N TYR A 79 6.34 9.67 1.71
CA TYR A 79 7.32 8.88 1.00
C TYR A 79 7.02 8.94 -0.49
N ILE A 80 8.05 9.22 -1.26
CA ILE A 80 7.97 9.33 -2.71
C ILE A 80 8.81 8.20 -3.26
N LEU A 81 8.13 7.21 -3.83
CA LEU A 81 8.76 6.12 -4.55
C LEU A 81 9.03 6.58 -5.97
N PHE A 82 10.30 6.57 -6.34
CA PHE A 82 10.74 6.86 -7.69
C PHE A 82 11.18 5.57 -8.36
N GLU A 83 10.44 5.17 -9.38
CA GLU A 83 10.73 3.99 -10.18
C GLU A 83 11.21 4.43 -11.57
N HIS A 84 12.42 4.02 -11.93
CA HIS A 84 13.05 4.36 -13.20
C HIS A 84 12.93 3.17 -14.15
N GLN A 85 12.23 3.33 -15.28
CA GLN A 85 11.94 2.24 -16.18
C GLN A 85 12.34 2.55 -17.64
N SER A 86 13.09 1.63 -18.22
CA SER A 86 13.42 1.62 -19.66
C SER A 86 12.52 0.65 -20.46
N THR A 87 11.88 -0.28 -19.76
CA THR A 87 10.97 -1.27 -20.36
C THR A 87 9.61 -1.14 -19.69
N ALA A 88 8.55 -1.08 -20.48
CA ALA A 88 7.21 -1.01 -19.95
C ALA A 88 6.82 -2.31 -19.24
N ASP A 89 6.27 -2.23 -18.04
CA ASP A 89 5.83 -3.36 -17.24
C ASP A 89 4.31 -3.28 -17.01
N GLN A 90 3.58 -4.24 -17.54
CA GLN A 90 2.13 -4.33 -17.39
C GLN A 90 1.71 -4.48 -15.91
N ASN A 91 2.56 -5.09 -15.08
CA ASN A 91 2.28 -5.32 -13.66
C ASN A 91 2.75 -4.16 -12.75
N MET A 92 3.15 -3.01 -13.32
CA MET A 92 3.62 -1.87 -12.56
C MET A 92 2.65 -1.42 -11.44
N PRO A 93 1.33 -1.37 -11.65
CA PRO A 93 0.40 -1.00 -10.57
C PRO A 93 0.48 -1.95 -9.36
N LEU A 94 0.60 -3.25 -9.60
CA LEU A 94 0.71 -4.25 -8.54
C LEU A 94 2.05 -4.12 -7.79
N ARG A 95 3.16 -3.94 -8.52
CA ARG A 95 4.50 -3.70 -7.96
C ARG A 95 4.51 -2.46 -7.06
N ILE A 96 3.93 -1.35 -7.52
CA ILE A 96 3.82 -0.13 -6.72
C ILE A 96 3.03 -0.39 -5.43
N ARG A 97 1.92 -1.13 -5.48
CA ARG A 97 1.15 -1.48 -4.29
C ARG A 97 1.95 -2.35 -3.32
N GLU A 98 2.71 -3.32 -3.81
CA GLU A 98 3.60 -4.14 -2.99
C GLU A 98 4.64 -3.28 -2.26
N TYR A 99 5.29 -2.35 -2.97
CA TYR A 99 6.24 -1.41 -2.37
C TYR A 99 5.59 -0.51 -1.33
N ASN A 100 4.41 0.03 -1.63
CA ASN A 100 3.67 0.87 -0.71
C ASN A 100 3.39 0.14 0.63
N ILE A 101 2.94 -1.12 0.58
CA ILE A 101 2.70 -1.92 1.79
C ILE A 101 3.98 -2.13 2.59
N LYS A 102 5.11 -2.40 1.92
CA LYS A 102 6.40 -2.59 2.59
C LYS A 102 6.87 -1.31 3.26
N ILE A 103 6.76 -0.16 2.58
CA ILE A 103 7.09 1.16 3.15
C ILE A 103 6.22 1.46 4.38
N LEU A 104 4.91 1.21 4.30
CA LEU A 104 4.00 1.43 5.43
C LEU A 104 4.34 0.54 6.64
N LYS A 105 4.67 -0.73 6.40
CA LYS A 105 5.10 -1.66 7.46
C LYS A 105 6.41 -1.20 8.11
N MET A 106 7.39 -0.80 7.30
CA MET A 106 8.65 -0.24 7.77
C MET A 106 8.42 0.98 8.64
N HIS A 107 7.68 1.96 8.13
CA HIS A 107 7.34 3.17 8.88
C HIS A 107 6.69 2.83 10.22
N LYS A 108 5.74 1.89 10.24
CA LYS A 108 5.05 1.50 11.47
C LYS A 108 5.97 0.79 12.47
N LYS A 109 6.98 0.06 11.98
CA LYS A 109 8.02 -0.57 12.83
C LYS A 109 8.92 0.47 13.50
N GLU A 110 9.31 1.52 12.77
CA GLU A 110 10.20 2.58 13.27
C GLU A 110 9.44 3.62 14.09
N HIS A 111 8.19 3.88 13.73
CA HIS A 111 7.32 4.88 14.33
C HIS A 111 6.00 4.25 14.81
N PRO A 112 6.01 3.36 15.83
CA PRO A 112 4.84 2.55 16.20
C PRO A 112 3.64 3.36 16.67
N LYS A 113 3.89 4.57 17.19
CA LYS A 113 2.84 5.48 17.70
C LYS A 113 2.33 6.47 16.65
N ASP A 114 3.05 6.64 15.54
CA ASP A 114 2.70 7.60 14.51
C ASP A 114 1.57 7.06 13.61
N LYS A 115 0.85 7.97 12.98
CA LYS A 115 -0.07 7.62 11.90
C LYS A 115 0.74 7.15 10.69
N LEU A 116 0.09 6.40 9.81
CA LEU A 116 0.71 6.01 8.55
C LEU A 116 1.02 7.24 7.69
N PRO A 117 2.16 7.24 6.98
CA PRO A 117 2.54 8.32 6.10
C PRO A 117 1.69 8.32 4.82
N VAL A 118 1.66 9.46 4.15
CA VAL A 118 1.14 9.54 2.79
C VAL A 118 2.21 9.00 1.82
N LEU A 119 1.79 8.21 0.85
CA LEU A 119 2.67 7.71 -0.20
C LEU A 119 2.33 8.37 -1.53
N ALA A 120 3.35 8.91 -2.19
CA ALA A 120 3.26 9.43 -3.55
C ALA A 120 4.20 8.62 -4.45
N ASN A 121 3.66 8.07 -5.52
CA ASN A 121 4.45 7.24 -6.43
C ASN A 121 4.70 8.01 -7.74
N LEU A 122 5.94 8.04 -8.18
CA LEU A 122 6.37 8.63 -9.44
C LEU A 122 7.03 7.56 -10.29
N LEU A 123 6.48 7.29 -11.45
CA LEU A 123 7.10 6.44 -12.46
C LEU A 123 7.83 7.30 -13.47
N PHE A 124 9.15 7.20 -13.54
CA PHE A 124 9.97 7.86 -14.53
C PHE A 124 10.27 6.88 -15.66
N TYR A 125 9.53 7.01 -16.74
CA TYR A 125 9.64 6.14 -17.89
C TYR A 125 10.38 6.81 -19.05
N HIS A 126 11.42 6.15 -19.53
CA HIS A 126 12.21 6.62 -20.69
C HIS A 126 12.35 5.54 -21.77
N GLY A 127 11.46 4.56 -21.75
CA GLY A 127 11.53 3.38 -22.62
C GLY A 127 10.76 3.51 -23.93
N ARG A 128 10.65 2.38 -24.60
CA ARG A 128 9.82 2.21 -25.78
C ARG A 128 8.85 1.07 -25.56
N PRO A 129 7.57 1.15 -26.07
CA PRO A 129 6.99 2.28 -26.83
C PRO A 129 6.75 3.51 -25.95
N SER A 130 6.63 4.70 -26.58
CA SER A 130 6.20 5.94 -25.94
C SER A 130 4.96 6.44 -26.66
N PRO A 131 3.90 6.83 -25.97
CA PRO A 131 3.74 6.93 -24.50
C PRO A 131 3.77 5.55 -23.81
N TYR A 132 3.82 5.55 -22.46
CA TYR A 132 3.74 4.33 -21.65
C TYR A 132 2.46 3.54 -22.02
N PRO A 133 2.57 2.26 -22.41
CA PRO A 133 1.47 1.58 -23.08
C PRO A 133 0.44 0.95 -22.12
N TYR A 134 0.71 0.91 -20.82
CA TYR A 134 -0.14 0.23 -19.85
C TYR A 134 -0.77 1.21 -18.86
N THR A 135 -1.91 0.84 -18.29
CA THR A 135 -2.51 1.57 -17.18
C THR A 135 -1.62 1.55 -15.95
N LEU A 136 -1.65 2.65 -15.18
CA LEU A 136 -1.05 2.72 -13.85
C LEU A 136 -2.09 2.63 -12.74
N ASN A 137 -3.34 2.44 -13.10
CA ASN A 137 -4.43 2.26 -12.16
C ASN A 137 -4.58 0.78 -11.81
N ILE A 138 -4.43 0.44 -10.53
CA ILE A 138 -4.50 -0.93 -10.05
C ILE A 138 -5.88 -1.58 -10.31
N HIS A 139 -6.96 -0.79 -10.28
CA HIS A 139 -8.31 -1.33 -10.48
C HIS A 139 -8.50 -1.93 -11.88
N ASP A 140 -7.83 -1.37 -12.90
CA ASP A 140 -7.92 -1.84 -14.28
C ASP A 140 -7.27 -3.22 -14.50
N GLN A 141 -6.56 -3.75 -13.49
CA GLN A 141 -5.97 -5.09 -13.53
C GLN A 141 -6.92 -6.18 -13.01
N PHE A 142 -8.06 -5.79 -12.45
CA PHE A 142 -9.05 -6.75 -11.95
C PHE A 142 -10.02 -7.18 -13.05
N THR A 143 -10.59 -8.36 -12.90
CA THR A 143 -11.63 -8.89 -13.80
C THR A 143 -12.87 -8.00 -13.85
N ASP A 144 -13.18 -7.37 -12.72
CA ASP A 144 -14.24 -6.37 -12.58
C ASP A 144 -13.64 -5.09 -11.95
N PRO A 145 -13.20 -4.12 -12.76
CA PRO A 145 -12.59 -2.89 -12.29
C PRO A 145 -13.49 -2.04 -11.40
N GLU A 146 -14.80 -1.98 -11.68
CA GLU A 146 -15.73 -1.16 -10.91
C GLU A 146 -15.98 -1.78 -9.53
N LEU A 147 -16.10 -3.10 -9.46
CA LEU A 147 -16.18 -3.80 -8.18
C LEU A 147 -14.91 -3.63 -7.38
N ALA A 148 -13.73 -3.75 -8.01
CA ALA A 148 -12.44 -3.53 -7.37
C ALA A 148 -12.31 -2.11 -6.83
N LYS A 149 -12.69 -1.09 -7.59
CA LYS A 149 -12.70 0.31 -7.16
C LYS A 149 -13.57 0.54 -5.92
N THR A 150 -14.65 -0.22 -5.81
CA THR A 150 -15.57 -0.10 -4.67
C THR A 150 -15.04 -0.80 -3.42
N TYR A 151 -14.38 -1.96 -3.56
CA TYR A 151 -14.11 -2.86 -2.43
C TYR A 151 -12.64 -3.12 -2.13
N LEU A 152 -11.68 -2.82 -3.01
CA LEU A 152 -10.26 -3.13 -2.80
C LEU A 152 -9.70 -2.58 -1.48
N ASP A 153 -10.09 -1.36 -1.14
CA ASP A 153 -9.61 -0.67 0.06
C ASP A 153 -10.65 -0.68 1.21
N LYS A 154 -11.73 -1.49 1.07
CA LYS A 154 -12.78 -1.62 2.08
C LYS A 154 -12.77 -2.99 2.74
N THR A 155 -12.96 -2.99 4.05
CA THR A 155 -13.21 -4.21 4.82
C THR A 155 -14.64 -4.16 5.35
N ILE A 156 -15.41 -5.21 5.08
CA ILE A 156 -16.75 -5.36 5.64
C ILE A 156 -16.61 -5.95 7.03
N LEU A 157 -16.98 -5.18 8.05
CA LEU A 157 -17.02 -5.66 9.43
C LEU A 157 -18.35 -6.38 9.71
N ILE A 158 -18.25 -7.62 10.14
CA ILE A 158 -19.38 -8.36 10.72
C ILE A 158 -19.14 -8.48 12.22
N ASP A 159 -19.71 -7.57 13.00
CA ASP A 159 -19.65 -7.63 14.46
C ASP A 159 -20.82 -8.47 14.97
N ILE A 160 -20.57 -9.76 15.17
CA ILE A 160 -21.59 -10.73 15.58
C ILE A 160 -22.22 -10.40 16.94
N LYS A 161 -21.56 -9.63 17.79
CA LYS A 161 -22.13 -9.18 19.07
C LYS A 161 -23.28 -8.17 18.89
N GLN A 162 -23.24 -7.41 17.81
CA GLN A 162 -24.27 -6.43 17.48
C GLN A 162 -25.47 -7.05 16.74
N ILE A 163 -25.36 -8.31 16.29
CA ILE A 163 -26.43 -8.98 15.54
C ILE A 163 -27.32 -9.75 16.54
N PRO A 164 -28.64 -9.51 16.55
CA PRO A 164 -29.58 -10.26 17.39
C PRO A 164 -29.53 -11.76 17.11
N ASP A 165 -29.69 -12.59 18.13
CA ASP A 165 -29.61 -14.05 18.02
C ASP A 165 -30.67 -14.60 17.04
N GLU A 166 -31.87 -14.02 17.01
CA GLU A 166 -32.93 -14.41 16.09
C GLU A 166 -32.55 -14.19 14.62
N VAL A 167 -31.70 -13.19 14.35
CA VAL A 167 -31.18 -12.93 12.99
C VAL A 167 -30.10 -13.95 12.62
N LEU A 168 -29.20 -14.25 13.56
CA LEU A 168 -28.18 -15.27 13.36
C LEU A 168 -28.76 -16.64 13.10
N LEU A 169 -29.81 -17.03 13.83
CA LEU A 169 -30.46 -18.33 13.73
C LEU A 169 -31.31 -18.54 12.47
N LYS A 170 -31.54 -17.51 11.67
CA LYS A 170 -32.25 -17.66 10.37
C LYS A 170 -31.50 -18.58 9.39
N ASN A 171 -30.17 -18.67 9.52
CA ASN A 171 -29.32 -19.52 8.71
C ASN A 171 -28.69 -20.60 9.58
N ALA A 172 -29.18 -21.82 9.50
CA ALA A 172 -28.83 -22.93 10.40
C ALA A 172 -27.31 -23.09 10.62
N TRP A 173 -26.53 -23.21 9.57
CA TRP A 173 -25.08 -23.46 9.69
C TRP A 173 -24.25 -22.25 10.10
N SER A 174 -24.42 -21.11 9.41
CA SER A 174 -23.68 -19.88 9.75
C SER A 174 -24.15 -19.30 11.09
N GLY A 175 -25.43 -19.46 11.42
CA GLY A 175 -25.98 -19.03 12.71
C GLY A 175 -25.41 -19.78 13.89
N LEU A 176 -25.26 -21.10 13.80
CA LEU A 176 -24.61 -21.91 14.82
C LEU A 176 -23.21 -21.43 15.12
N TYR A 177 -22.36 -21.29 14.07
CA TYR A 177 -21.01 -20.78 14.25
C TYR A 177 -20.99 -19.41 14.93
N SER A 178 -21.84 -18.48 14.46
CA SER A 178 -21.90 -17.12 14.98
C SER A 178 -22.31 -17.07 16.46
N ILE A 179 -23.26 -17.91 16.87
CA ILE A 179 -23.68 -18.00 18.27
C ILE A 179 -22.61 -18.63 19.14
N PHE A 180 -21.93 -19.69 18.68
CA PHE A 180 -20.78 -20.24 19.38
C PHE A 180 -19.68 -19.20 19.59
N ALA A 181 -19.34 -18.46 18.54
CA ALA A 181 -18.32 -17.41 18.61
C ALA A 181 -18.74 -16.28 19.57
N LYS A 182 -20.03 -15.92 19.60
CA LYS A 182 -20.58 -14.88 20.51
C LYS A 182 -20.51 -15.34 21.97
N GLN A 183 -20.85 -16.59 22.25
CA GLN A 183 -20.90 -17.14 23.62
C GLN A 183 -19.50 -17.49 24.16
N SER A 184 -18.56 -17.92 23.34
CA SER A 184 -17.20 -18.27 23.76
C SER A 184 -16.49 -17.10 24.47
N LEU A 185 -16.83 -15.88 24.13
CA LEU A 185 -16.26 -14.67 24.74
C LEU A 185 -16.95 -14.27 26.07
N GLU A 186 -18.16 -14.78 26.36
CA GLU A 186 -18.93 -14.42 27.53
C GLU A 186 -18.77 -15.41 28.71
N LYS A 187 -17.95 -16.45 28.59
CA LYS A 187 -17.79 -17.53 29.55
C LYS A 187 -19.13 -18.20 29.98
N LYS A 188 -20.15 -18.07 29.14
CA LYS A 188 -21.44 -18.74 29.34
C LYS A 188 -21.37 -20.18 28.85
N PRO A 189 -22.14 -21.11 29.46
CA PRO A 189 -22.15 -22.49 29.00
C PRO A 189 -22.57 -22.55 27.54
N ALA A 190 -21.79 -23.27 26.74
CA ALA A 190 -22.05 -23.48 25.32
C ALA A 190 -23.51 -23.96 25.10
N ILE A 191 -24.07 -23.60 23.95
CA ILE A 191 -25.33 -24.17 23.46
C ILE A 191 -25.29 -25.67 23.67
N THR A 192 -26.29 -26.19 24.32
CA THR A 192 -26.37 -27.64 24.56
C THR A 192 -26.57 -28.36 23.23
N LEU A 193 -26.07 -29.61 23.13
CA LEU A 193 -26.29 -30.46 21.94
C LEU A 193 -27.78 -30.57 21.54
N GLN A 194 -28.71 -30.41 22.49
CA GLN A 194 -30.14 -30.38 22.23
C GLN A 194 -30.55 -29.13 21.43
N GLN A 195 -30.00 -27.95 21.73
CA GLN A 195 -30.27 -26.73 20.98
C GLN A 195 -29.70 -26.80 19.56
N VAL A 196 -28.52 -27.42 19.41
CA VAL A 196 -27.93 -27.69 18.08
C VAL A 196 -28.84 -28.62 17.27
N SER A 197 -29.36 -29.69 17.87
CA SER A 197 -30.28 -30.63 17.20
C SER A 197 -31.60 -29.98 16.71
N LEU A 198 -32.10 -29.02 17.44
CA LEU A 198 -33.31 -28.28 17.07
C LEU A 198 -33.09 -27.31 15.87
N ILE A 199 -31.88 -26.82 15.71
CA ILE A 199 -31.53 -25.89 14.61
C ILE A 199 -31.26 -26.66 13.31
N ILE A 200 -30.66 -27.86 13.40
CA ILE A 200 -30.33 -28.70 12.22
C ILE A 200 -31.59 -29.41 11.64
N LYS A 201 -32.64 -29.60 12.42
CA LYS A 201 -33.86 -30.26 12.00
C LYS A 201 -34.87 -29.37 11.28
N LYS A 202 -34.60 -28.08 11.10
CA LYS A 202 -35.33 -27.15 10.25
C LYS A 202 -34.63 -26.96 8.90
#